data_ab679cbd5fbeb606229bd92ce8a1c616
#
_entry.id   ab679cbd5fbeb606229bd92ce8a1c616
#
_cell.length_a   1.000
_cell.length_b   1.000
_cell.length_c   1.000
_cell.angle_alpha   90.00
_cell.angle_beta   90.00
_cell.angle_gamma   90.00
#
_symmetry.space_group_name_H-M   'P 1'
#
loop_
_entity.id
_entity.type
_entity.pdbx_description
1 polymer ?
#
loop_
_entity_poly.entity_id
_entity_poly.type
_entity_poly.pdbx_seq_one_letter_code
_entity_poly.pdbx_strand_id
1 'polypeptide(L)'
;GRKNKPIQWKRNDEIGNLISEYNKMILALDESANRLAQSERETAWREMAKQVAHEIKNPLTPLRLGIQMLNRSWKEEDPNFDIKFQKFSKSFIEQIDSLSNIASEFSNFAKMPDLKLEKLEVVTVLNQAVQIYKQMDHIQIFCNEDAISGVFVKADKDQLLRSFNNLLKNAIEAMPEEGDGLITIHCQAYDAKVEIKVQDNGIGIPEDLRNRIFTPNFTTKSSGTGLGLAFVKQAIENIGGNIYFTTEINIGTSFHIILPRVK
;
A
#
# COMPACT_ATOMS: atom_id res chain seq x y z
N GLY A 1 -3.12 20.34 6.11
CA GLY A 1 -3.10 21.80 6.03
C GLY A 1 -4.38 22.41 6.56
N ARG A 2 -4.31 23.51 7.30
CA ARG A 2 -5.51 24.23 7.74
C ARG A 2 -6.24 24.73 6.49
N LYS A 3 -7.45 24.23 6.21
CA LYS A 3 -8.31 24.82 5.17
C LYS A 3 -8.64 26.26 5.62
N ASN A 4 -8.18 27.23 4.85
CA ASN A 4 -8.59 28.61 5.05
C ASN A 4 -10.09 28.69 4.81
N LYS A 5 -10.85 29.14 5.82
CA LYS A 5 -12.30 29.31 5.69
C LYS A 5 -12.60 30.71 5.20
N PRO A 6 -13.60 30.89 4.32
CA PRO A 6 -14.07 32.22 3.92
C PRO A 6 -14.47 33.04 5.14
N ILE A 7 -14.08 34.30 5.15
CA ILE A 7 -14.42 35.25 6.22
C ILE A 7 -15.83 35.80 5.93
N GLN A 8 -16.70 35.74 6.94
CA GLN A 8 -18.03 36.34 6.83
C GLN A 8 -17.95 37.81 7.29
N TRP A 9 -18.37 38.75 6.42
CA TRP A 9 -18.43 40.15 6.69
C TRP A 9 -19.76 40.72 6.25
N LYS A 10 -20.43 41.51 7.10
CA LYS A 10 -21.80 41.99 6.88
C LYS A 10 -21.90 43.42 6.39
N ARG A 11 -20.78 44.21 6.41
CA ARG A 11 -20.79 45.58 6.00
C ARG A 11 -20.31 45.77 4.57
N ASN A 12 -20.91 46.72 3.87
CA ASN A 12 -20.52 47.04 2.49
C ASN A 12 -19.61 48.28 2.51
N ASP A 13 -18.39 48.10 3.01
CA ASP A 13 -17.35 49.08 3.17
C ASP A 13 -16.06 48.63 2.48
N GLU A 14 -15.01 49.41 2.52
CA GLU A 14 -13.71 49.10 1.92
C GLU A 14 -13.14 47.76 2.44
N ILE A 15 -13.39 47.45 3.72
CA ILE A 15 -13.01 46.17 4.35
C ILE A 15 -13.82 45.04 3.78
N GLY A 16 -15.13 45.24 3.53
CA GLY A 16 -16.00 44.27 2.87
C GLY A 16 -15.52 43.89 1.47
N ASN A 17 -15.09 44.88 0.70
CA ASN A 17 -14.50 44.66 -0.62
C ASN A 17 -13.20 43.86 -0.53
N LEU A 18 -12.31 44.17 0.39
CA LEU A 18 -11.06 43.45 0.60
C LEU A 18 -11.32 41.96 0.99
N ILE A 19 -12.27 41.74 1.90
CA ILE A 19 -12.66 40.39 2.33
C ILE A 19 -13.30 39.63 1.18
N SER A 20 -14.10 40.28 0.32
CA SER A 20 -14.66 39.66 -0.87
C SER A 20 -13.56 39.14 -1.83
N GLU A 21 -12.57 39.99 -2.12
CA GLU A 21 -11.42 39.61 -2.96
C GLU A 21 -10.58 38.51 -2.31
N TYR A 22 -10.34 38.59 -1.02
CA TYR A 22 -9.66 37.53 -0.26
C TYR A 22 -10.42 36.18 -0.35
N ASN A 23 -11.74 36.19 -0.17
CA ASN A 23 -12.56 34.98 -0.28
C ASN A 23 -12.57 34.40 -1.71
N LYS A 24 -12.58 35.26 -2.74
CA LYS A 24 -12.42 34.83 -4.14
C LYS A 24 -11.08 34.14 -4.37
N MET A 25 -9.98 34.73 -3.82
CA MET A 25 -8.65 34.14 -3.91
C MET A 25 -8.58 32.78 -3.23
N ILE A 26 -9.20 32.61 -2.04
CA ILE A 26 -9.22 31.31 -1.36
C ILE A 26 -9.94 30.27 -2.20
N LEU A 27 -11.09 30.61 -2.77
CA LEU A 27 -11.86 29.70 -3.62
C LEU A 27 -11.09 29.30 -4.88
N ALA A 28 -10.44 30.27 -5.54
CA ALA A 28 -9.60 30.02 -6.70
C ALA A 28 -8.38 29.14 -6.37
N LEU A 29 -7.78 29.34 -5.19
CA LEU A 29 -6.67 28.52 -4.71
C LEU A 29 -7.12 27.06 -4.44
N ASP A 30 -8.27 26.88 -3.80
CA ASP A 30 -8.83 25.55 -3.51
C ASP A 30 -9.18 24.82 -4.83
N GLU A 31 -9.78 25.55 -5.80
CA GLU A 31 -10.06 25.00 -7.14
C GLU A 31 -8.77 24.61 -7.88
N SER A 32 -7.75 25.47 -7.83
CA SER A 32 -6.46 25.19 -8.48
C SER A 32 -5.76 24.01 -7.83
N ALA A 33 -5.79 23.90 -6.50
CA ALA A 33 -5.25 22.75 -5.77
C ALA A 33 -5.97 21.44 -6.13
N ASN A 34 -7.31 21.48 -6.25
CA ASN A 34 -8.11 20.32 -6.67
C ASN A 34 -7.81 19.91 -8.11
N ARG A 35 -7.67 20.86 -9.03
CA ARG A 35 -7.28 20.61 -10.43
C ARG A 35 -5.89 20.00 -10.53
N LEU A 36 -4.92 20.51 -9.73
CA LEU A 36 -3.57 19.96 -9.70
C LEU A 36 -3.58 18.52 -9.19
N ALA A 37 -4.26 18.26 -8.07
CA ALA A 37 -4.40 16.92 -7.51
C ALA A 37 -5.08 15.95 -8.49
N GLN A 38 -6.08 16.40 -9.25
CA GLN A 38 -6.71 15.61 -10.30
C GLN A 38 -5.73 15.32 -11.45
N SER A 39 -4.98 16.31 -11.92
CA SER A 39 -3.98 16.14 -12.98
C SER A 39 -2.85 15.19 -12.58
N GLU A 40 -2.38 15.27 -11.33
CA GLU A 40 -1.39 14.35 -10.78
C GLU A 40 -1.94 12.92 -10.73
N ARG A 41 -3.21 12.74 -10.31
CA ARG A 41 -3.89 11.44 -10.33
C ARG A 41 -4.00 10.87 -11.75
N GLU A 42 -4.40 11.70 -12.73
CA GLU A 42 -4.50 11.25 -14.12
C GLU A 42 -3.14 10.84 -14.70
N THR A 43 -2.07 11.54 -14.34
CA THR A 43 -0.71 11.22 -14.79
C THR A 43 -0.26 9.90 -14.15
N ALA A 44 -0.43 9.74 -12.84
CA ALA A 44 -0.14 8.49 -12.15
C ALA A 44 -0.97 7.33 -12.72
N TRP A 45 -2.24 7.56 -13.05
CA TRP A 45 -3.11 6.57 -13.70
C TRP A 45 -2.59 6.11 -15.06
N ARG A 46 -2.15 7.04 -15.91
CA ARG A 46 -1.61 6.70 -17.25
C ARG A 46 -0.33 5.89 -17.15
N GLU A 47 0.57 6.27 -16.23
CA GLU A 47 1.81 5.53 -15.99
C GLU A 47 1.52 4.13 -15.49
N MET A 48 0.58 3.99 -14.53
CA MET A 48 0.15 2.69 -14.03
C MET A 48 -0.49 1.81 -15.09
N ALA A 49 -1.39 2.35 -15.90
CA ALA A 49 -2.04 1.56 -16.96
C ALA A 49 -1.00 0.98 -17.93
N LYS A 50 0.05 1.76 -18.27
CA LYS A 50 1.16 1.28 -19.06
C LYS A 50 1.95 0.17 -18.37
N GLN A 51 2.22 0.33 -17.06
CA GLN A 51 2.93 -0.65 -16.25
C GLN A 51 2.15 -1.96 -16.14
N VAL A 52 0.86 -1.87 -15.78
CA VAL A 52 -0.03 -3.04 -15.68
C VAL A 52 -0.10 -3.80 -17.00
N ALA A 53 -0.15 -3.10 -18.14
CA ALA A 53 -0.11 -3.75 -19.45
C ALA A 53 1.19 -4.55 -19.66
N HIS A 54 2.33 -4.02 -19.21
CA HIS A 54 3.60 -4.74 -19.23
C HIS A 54 3.63 -5.93 -18.27
N GLU A 55 3.14 -5.76 -17.06
CA GLU A 55 3.11 -6.82 -16.05
C GLU A 55 2.13 -7.95 -16.41
N ILE A 56 1.02 -7.65 -17.07
CA ILE A 56 0.12 -8.66 -17.65
C ILE A 56 0.81 -9.41 -18.80
N LYS A 57 1.58 -8.71 -19.64
CA LYS A 57 2.26 -9.34 -20.77
C LYS A 57 3.36 -10.33 -20.33
N ASN A 58 4.02 -10.06 -19.21
CA ASN A 58 5.10 -10.89 -18.69
C ASN A 58 4.67 -12.35 -18.39
N PRO A 59 3.61 -12.64 -17.62
CA PRO A 59 3.13 -13.99 -17.40
C PRO A 59 2.42 -14.61 -18.62
N LEU A 60 1.82 -13.81 -19.50
CA LEU A 60 1.15 -14.33 -20.70
C LEU A 60 2.11 -14.93 -21.72
N THR A 61 3.35 -14.40 -21.79
CA THR A 61 4.34 -14.92 -22.75
C THR A 61 4.78 -16.35 -22.42
N PRO A 62 5.22 -16.70 -21.20
CA PRO A 62 5.55 -18.06 -20.84
C PRO A 62 4.33 -19.01 -20.88
N LEU A 63 3.12 -18.55 -20.54
CA LEU A 63 1.89 -19.33 -20.70
C LEU A 63 1.69 -19.76 -22.17
N ARG A 64 1.78 -18.80 -23.11
CA ARG A 64 1.63 -19.08 -24.55
C ARG A 64 2.69 -20.06 -25.04
N LEU A 65 3.96 -19.84 -24.67
CA LEU A 65 5.06 -20.73 -25.07
C LEU A 65 4.89 -22.13 -24.49
N GLY A 66 4.50 -22.24 -23.23
CA GLY A 66 4.24 -23.52 -22.58
C GLY A 66 3.13 -24.33 -23.26
N ILE A 67 2.01 -23.67 -23.62
CA ILE A 67 0.94 -24.32 -24.39
C ILE A 67 1.44 -24.80 -25.76
N GLN A 68 2.24 -23.98 -26.46
CA GLN A 68 2.83 -24.36 -27.73
C GLN A 68 3.76 -25.59 -27.61
N MET A 69 4.58 -25.63 -26.55
CA MET A 69 5.47 -26.76 -26.26
C MET A 69 4.69 -28.03 -25.91
N LEU A 70 3.63 -27.92 -25.09
CA LEU A 70 2.77 -29.07 -24.78
C LEU A 70 2.07 -29.61 -26.04
N ASN A 71 1.54 -28.73 -26.90
CA ASN A 71 0.89 -29.14 -28.14
C ASN A 71 1.87 -29.82 -29.09
N ARG A 72 3.13 -29.36 -29.14
CA ARG A 72 4.17 -30.04 -29.93
C ARG A 72 4.51 -31.42 -29.36
N SER A 73 4.76 -31.53 -28.04
CA SER A 73 5.06 -32.79 -27.37
C SER A 73 3.93 -33.82 -27.52
N TRP A 74 2.68 -33.35 -27.50
CA TRP A 74 1.52 -34.21 -27.77
C TRP A 74 1.53 -34.77 -29.19
N LYS A 75 1.77 -33.92 -30.20
CA LYS A 75 1.81 -34.32 -31.63
C LYS A 75 2.97 -35.24 -31.97
N GLU A 76 4.09 -35.10 -31.27
CA GLU A 76 5.30 -35.90 -31.46
C GLU A 76 5.31 -37.16 -30.60
N GLU A 77 4.19 -37.48 -29.87
CA GLU A 77 4.06 -38.63 -28.98
C GLU A 77 5.24 -38.74 -27.98
N ASP A 78 5.67 -37.57 -27.42
CA ASP A 78 6.82 -37.47 -26.51
C ASP A 78 6.62 -38.36 -25.27
N PRO A 79 7.49 -39.34 -25.02
CA PRO A 79 7.37 -40.27 -23.87
C PRO A 79 7.38 -39.53 -22.51
N ASN A 80 7.87 -38.31 -22.46
CA ASN A 80 7.92 -37.47 -21.25
C ASN A 80 6.75 -36.44 -21.20
N PHE A 81 5.71 -36.60 -22.01
CA PHE A 81 4.58 -35.65 -22.07
C PHE A 81 3.94 -35.43 -20.70
N ASP A 82 3.66 -36.49 -19.94
CA ASP A 82 3.01 -36.41 -18.63
C ASP A 82 3.83 -35.59 -17.63
N ILE A 83 5.15 -35.77 -17.61
CA ILE A 83 6.07 -35.02 -16.74
C ILE A 83 6.06 -33.56 -17.13
N LYS A 84 6.15 -33.26 -18.43
CA LYS A 84 6.09 -31.89 -18.96
C LYS A 84 4.75 -31.25 -18.66
N PHE A 85 3.66 -31.95 -18.84
CA PHE A 85 2.29 -31.50 -18.57
C PHE A 85 2.12 -31.11 -17.09
N GLN A 86 2.55 -31.96 -16.15
CA GLN A 86 2.47 -31.65 -14.72
C GLN A 86 3.29 -30.42 -14.35
N LYS A 87 4.53 -30.31 -14.87
CA LYS A 87 5.38 -29.15 -14.64
C LYS A 87 4.75 -27.86 -15.17
N PHE A 88 4.23 -27.89 -16.40
CA PHE A 88 3.59 -26.72 -17.01
C PHE A 88 2.27 -26.37 -16.34
N SER A 89 1.46 -27.36 -15.93
CA SER A 89 0.21 -27.11 -15.22
C SER A 89 0.44 -26.34 -13.91
N LYS A 90 1.46 -26.75 -13.13
CA LYS A 90 1.84 -26.01 -11.92
C LYS A 90 2.25 -24.57 -12.23
N SER A 91 3.14 -24.39 -13.20
CA SER A 91 3.57 -23.06 -13.63
C SER A 91 2.42 -22.21 -14.17
N PHE A 92 1.43 -22.81 -14.86
CA PHE A 92 0.27 -22.09 -15.37
C PHE A 92 -0.60 -21.53 -14.24
N ILE A 93 -0.84 -22.33 -13.21
CA ILE A 93 -1.60 -21.89 -12.03
C ILE A 93 -0.88 -20.72 -11.36
N GLU A 94 0.43 -20.83 -11.13
CA GLU A 94 1.25 -19.75 -10.55
C GLU A 94 1.17 -18.45 -11.36
N GLN A 95 1.18 -18.53 -12.71
CA GLN A 95 1.07 -17.36 -13.58
C GLN A 95 -0.36 -16.78 -13.58
N ILE A 96 -1.40 -17.61 -13.49
CA ILE A 96 -2.80 -17.15 -13.38
C ILE A 96 -3.02 -16.43 -12.05
N ASP A 97 -2.49 -16.96 -10.96
CA ASP A 97 -2.57 -16.34 -9.63
C ASP A 97 -1.85 -14.99 -9.63
N SER A 98 -0.68 -14.91 -10.28
CA SER A 98 0.03 -13.64 -10.47
C SER A 98 -0.80 -12.62 -11.24
N LEU A 99 -1.44 -13.01 -12.35
CA LEU A 99 -2.33 -12.14 -13.13
C LEU A 99 -3.54 -11.67 -12.31
N SER A 100 -4.15 -12.56 -11.52
CA SER A 100 -5.26 -12.23 -10.64
C SER A 100 -4.86 -11.20 -9.59
N ASN A 101 -3.67 -11.35 -9.01
CA ASN A 101 -3.11 -10.40 -8.05
C ASN A 101 -2.88 -9.02 -8.68
N ILE A 102 -2.24 -8.95 -9.87
CA ILE A 102 -2.03 -7.71 -10.61
C ILE A 102 -3.36 -7.01 -10.89
N ALA A 103 -4.37 -7.75 -11.39
CA ALA A 103 -5.69 -7.20 -11.68
C ALA A 103 -6.40 -6.69 -10.42
N SER A 104 -6.28 -7.41 -9.31
CA SER A 104 -6.87 -7.02 -8.01
C SER A 104 -6.21 -5.78 -7.46
N GLU A 105 -4.88 -5.69 -7.48
CA GLU A 105 -4.13 -4.52 -7.02
C GLU A 105 -4.44 -3.28 -7.87
N PHE A 106 -4.51 -3.43 -9.21
CA PHE A 106 -4.90 -2.36 -10.12
C PHE A 106 -6.35 -1.89 -9.87
N SER A 107 -7.30 -2.84 -9.77
CA SER A 107 -8.70 -2.52 -9.45
C SER A 107 -8.84 -1.76 -8.13
N ASN A 108 -8.09 -2.19 -7.13
CA ASN A 108 -8.09 -1.57 -5.80
C ASN A 108 -7.43 -0.18 -5.78
N PHE A 109 -6.46 0.07 -6.64
CA PHE A 109 -5.90 1.41 -6.83
C PHE A 109 -6.84 2.29 -7.66
N ALA A 110 -7.45 1.74 -8.70
CA ALA A 110 -8.42 2.42 -9.56
C ALA A 110 -9.67 2.88 -8.80
N LYS A 111 -10.14 2.03 -7.91
CA LYS A 111 -11.24 2.32 -6.99
C LYS A 111 -10.68 2.99 -5.73
N MET A 112 -10.13 4.21 -5.82
CA MET A 112 -10.06 5.06 -4.64
C MET A 112 -11.46 5.68 -4.45
N PRO A 113 -12.37 5.04 -3.68
CA PRO A 113 -13.66 5.61 -3.38
C PRO A 113 -13.46 6.88 -2.57
N ASP A 114 -14.45 7.75 -2.59
CA ASP A 114 -14.51 8.86 -1.65
C ASP A 114 -14.25 8.32 -0.25
N LEU A 115 -13.27 8.91 0.45
CA LEU A 115 -12.84 8.48 1.78
C LEU A 115 -14.04 8.42 2.73
N LYS A 116 -14.41 7.24 3.18
CA LYS A 116 -15.41 7.03 4.22
C LYS A 116 -14.75 7.17 5.59
N LEU A 117 -14.49 8.42 5.97
CA LEU A 117 -13.84 8.70 7.24
C LEU A 117 -14.80 8.44 8.41
N GLU A 118 -14.51 7.43 9.21
CA GLU A 118 -15.22 7.09 10.44
C GLU A 118 -14.28 7.08 11.64
N LYS A 119 -14.84 7.16 12.84
CA LYS A 119 -14.09 7.04 14.09
C LYS A 119 -13.82 5.55 14.34
N LEU A 120 -12.56 5.16 14.24
CA LEU A 120 -12.10 3.78 14.35
C LEU A 120 -11.20 3.58 15.55
N GLU A 121 -11.35 2.50 16.27
CA GLU A 121 -10.39 2.06 17.26
C GLU A 121 -9.22 1.37 16.53
N VAL A 122 -8.01 1.89 16.74
CA VAL A 122 -6.82 1.45 15.99
C VAL A 122 -6.50 -0.01 16.24
N VAL A 123 -6.58 -0.45 17.51
CA VAL A 123 -6.28 -1.82 17.90
C VAL A 123 -7.18 -2.85 17.21
N THR A 124 -8.44 -2.50 17.01
CA THR A 124 -9.40 -3.39 16.32
C THR A 124 -9.00 -3.65 14.87
N VAL A 125 -8.58 -2.60 14.15
CA VAL A 125 -8.15 -2.73 12.74
C VAL A 125 -6.79 -3.43 12.64
N LEU A 126 -5.87 -3.12 13.55
CA LEU A 126 -4.55 -3.75 13.59
C LEU A 126 -4.67 -5.26 13.83
N ASN A 127 -5.51 -5.67 14.78
CA ASN A 127 -5.74 -7.07 15.11
C ASN A 127 -6.37 -7.84 13.94
N GLN A 128 -7.27 -7.23 13.18
CA GLN A 128 -7.81 -7.85 11.97
C GLN A 128 -6.71 -8.16 10.95
N ALA A 129 -5.73 -7.26 10.78
CA ALA A 129 -4.60 -7.51 9.89
C ALA A 129 -3.68 -8.61 10.43
N VAL A 130 -3.32 -8.56 11.71
CA VAL A 130 -2.41 -9.53 12.36
C VAL A 130 -2.99 -10.95 12.33
N GLN A 131 -4.30 -11.12 12.54
CA GLN A 131 -4.96 -12.42 12.55
C GLN A 131 -4.79 -13.21 11.24
N ILE A 132 -4.66 -12.53 10.09
CA ILE A 132 -4.48 -13.18 8.78
C ILE A 132 -3.14 -13.95 8.75
N TYR A 133 -2.11 -13.44 9.42
CA TYR A 133 -0.75 -13.97 9.35
C TYR A 133 -0.34 -14.81 10.58
N LYS A 134 -1.13 -14.82 11.66
CA LYS A 134 -0.83 -15.58 12.90
C LYS A 134 -0.74 -17.10 12.70
N GLN A 135 -1.31 -17.62 11.61
CA GLN A 135 -1.34 -19.07 11.33
C GLN A 135 -0.21 -19.52 10.38
N MET A 136 0.70 -18.62 10.01
CA MET A 136 1.82 -18.97 9.14
C MET A 136 2.91 -19.67 9.96
N ASP A 137 3.25 -20.89 9.55
CA ASP A 137 4.40 -21.60 10.09
C ASP A 137 5.68 -20.80 9.77
N HIS A 138 6.64 -20.76 10.68
CA HIS A 138 7.92 -20.05 10.58
C HIS A 138 7.91 -18.53 10.74
N ILE A 139 6.77 -17.91 11.13
CA ILE A 139 6.70 -16.47 11.40
C ILE A 139 6.08 -16.23 12.77
N GLN A 140 6.81 -15.51 13.62
CA GLN A 140 6.32 -15.08 14.93
C GLN A 140 5.95 -13.60 14.88
N ILE A 141 4.72 -13.26 15.32
CA ILE A 141 4.26 -11.88 15.36
C ILE A 141 3.95 -11.51 16.81
N PHE A 142 4.71 -10.56 17.36
CA PHE A 142 4.49 -9.97 18.68
C PHE A 142 3.88 -8.57 18.54
N CYS A 143 2.82 -8.30 19.32
CA CYS A 143 2.15 -7.00 19.31
C CYS A 143 1.85 -6.56 20.75
N ASN A 144 2.25 -5.34 21.14
CA ASN A 144 1.87 -4.74 22.43
C ASN A 144 0.59 -3.90 22.29
N GLU A 145 -0.48 -4.52 21.85
CA GLU A 145 -1.77 -3.89 21.52
C GLU A 145 -2.44 -3.14 22.68
N ASP A 146 -2.20 -3.58 23.92
CA ASP A 146 -2.78 -2.95 25.12
C ASP A 146 -2.41 -1.46 25.25
N ALA A 147 -1.26 -1.05 24.73
CA ALA A 147 -0.79 0.33 24.77
C ALA A 147 -1.67 1.30 23.97
N ILE A 148 -2.52 0.80 23.05
CA ILE A 148 -3.42 1.59 22.20
C ILE A 148 -4.88 1.20 22.36
N SER A 149 -5.25 0.46 23.40
CA SER A 149 -6.64 0.18 23.75
C SER A 149 -7.41 1.48 24.00
N GLY A 150 -8.60 1.61 23.41
CA GLY A 150 -9.40 2.84 23.47
C GLY A 150 -8.81 4.05 22.75
N VAL A 151 -7.83 3.84 21.87
CA VAL A 151 -7.29 4.91 21.01
C VAL A 151 -8.03 4.94 19.67
N PHE A 152 -8.64 6.09 19.38
CA PHE A 152 -9.43 6.30 18.17
C PHE A 152 -8.72 7.23 17.20
N VAL A 153 -8.90 6.94 15.90
CA VAL A 153 -8.47 7.78 14.78
C VAL A 153 -9.66 8.01 13.84
N LYS A 154 -9.59 9.05 13.01
CA LYS A 154 -10.58 9.28 11.95
C LYS A 154 -9.98 8.80 10.64
N ALA A 155 -10.40 7.62 10.17
CA ALA A 155 -9.84 6.97 9.00
C ALA A 155 -10.91 6.20 8.22
N ASP A 156 -10.56 5.78 7.02
CA ASP A 156 -11.30 4.78 6.26
C ASP A 156 -10.80 3.40 6.68
N LYS A 157 -11.72 2.54 7.15
CA LYS A 157 -11.39 1.22 7.71
C LYS A 157 -10.66 0.33 6.70
N ASP A 158 -11.16 0.28 5.47
CA ASP A 158 -10.62 -0.61 4.44
C ASP A 158 -9.22 -0.15 4.02
N GLN A 159 -9.00 1.17 3.92
CA GLN A 159 -7.68 1.71 3.60
C GLN A 159 -6.67 1.50 4.73
N LEU A 160 -7.08 1.66 5.99
CA LEU A 160 -6.20 1.42 7.13
C LEU A 160 -5.86 -0.06 7.28
N LEU A 161 -6.84 -0.96 7.15
CA LEU A 161 -6.63 -2.41 7.17
C LEU A 161 -5.69 -2.85 6.05
N ARG A 162 -5.90 -2.34 4.84
CA ARG A 162 -5.04 -2.62 3.69
C ARG A 162 -3.62 -2.09 3.91
N SER A 163 -3.47 -0.94 4.58
CA SER A 163 -2.15 -0.38 4.91
C SER A 163 -1.37 -1.31 5.85
N PHE A 164 -2.00 -1.81 6.90
CA PHE A 164 -1.37 -2.78 7.79
C PHE A 164 -1.04 -4.09 7.08
N ASN A 165 -1.94 -4.61 6.26
CA ASN A 165 -1.69 -5.82 5.48
C ASN A 165 -0.49 -5.67 4.53
N ASN A 166 -0.36 -4.52 3.85
CA ASN A 166 0.78 -4.24 2.98
C ASN A 166 2.11 -4.22 3.75
N LEU A 167 2.14 -3.63 4.94
CA LEU A 167 3.35 -3.61 5.76
C LEU A 167 3.72 -4.98 6.30
N LEU A 168 2.73 -5.75 6.80
CA LEU A 168 2.94 -7.12 7.28
C LEU A 168 3.40 -8.03 6.15
N LYS A 169 2.77 -7.96 4.98
CA LYS A 169 3.18 -8.71 3.80
C LYS A 169 4.61 -8.37 3.38
N ASN A 170 4.98 -7.10 3.36
CA ASN A 170 6.34 -6.69 3.04
C ASN A 170 7.38 -7.19 4.06
N ALA A 171 7.04 -7.17 5.34
CA ALA A 171 7.87 -7.71 6.41
C ALA A 171 8.10 -9.23 6.21
N ILE A 172 7.03 -9.99 5.96
CA ILE A 172 7.09 -11.43 5.69
C ILE A 172 7.97 -11.73 4.47
N GLU A 173 7.75 -11.01 3.38
CA GLU A 173 8.51 -11.20 2.13
C GLU A 173 9.97 -10.73 2.20
N ALA A 174 10.35 -9.97 3.24
CA ALA A 174 11.73 -9.56 3.49
C ALA A 174 12.49 -10.57 4.35
N MET A 175 11.82 -11.58 4.91
CA MET A 175 12.45 -12.62 5.71
C MET A 175 13.39 -13.47 4.86
N PRO A 176 14.53 -13.91 5.41
CA PRO A 176 15.38 -14.90 4.75
C PRO A 176 14.66 -16.26 4.64
N GLU A 177 15.00 -17.03 3.61
CA GLU A 177 14.40 -18.37 3.40
C GLU A 177 14.75 -19.34 4.53
N GLU A 178 15.90 -19.15 5.19
CA GLU A 178 16.37 -19.94 6.33
C GLU A 178 16.30 -19.10 7.60
N GLY A 179 15.61 -19.61 8.63
CA GLY A 179 15.50 -19.00 9.95
C GLY A 179 14.08 -18.64 10.35
N ASP A 180 13.91 -18.28 11.61
CA ASP A 180 12.62 -17.84 12.16
C ASP A 180 12.36 -16.37 11.83
N GLY A 181 11.29 -16.11 11.10
CA GLY A 181 10.82 -14.76 10.84
C GLY A 181 10.19 -14.14 12.09
N LEU A 182 10.64 -12.94 12.45
CA LEU A 182 10.14 -12.19 13.59
C LEU A 182 9.59 -10.84 13.15
N ILE A 183 8.31 -10.61 13.43
CA ILE A 183 7.69 -9.30 13.29
C ILE A 183 7.29 -8.80 14.66
N THR A 184 7.76 -7.61 15.03
CA THR A 184 7.40 -6.96 16.28
C THR A 184 6.63 -5.67 15.98
N ILE A 185 5.40 -5.58 16.52
CA ILE A 185 4.56 -4.39 16.36
C ILE A 185 4.56 -3.66 17.71
N HIS A 186 5.20 -2.49 17.72
CA HIS A 186 5.21 -1.60 18.88
C HIS A 186 4.19 -0.48 18.68
N CYS A 187 3.27 -0.37 19.64
CA CYS A 187 2.24 0.64 19.65
C CYS A 187 2.46 1.60 20.82
N GLN A 188 2.34 2.90 20.57
CA GLN A 188 2.44 3.91 21.61
C GLN A 188 1.44 5.05 21.38
N ALA A 189 0.63 5.35 22.41
CA ALA A 189 -0.33 6.44 22.36
C ALA A 189 0.25 7.68 23.04
N TYR A 190 0.04 8.84 22.40
CA TYR A 190 0.34 10.17 22.92
C TYR A 190 -0.95 10.99 22.96
N ASP A 191 -0.91 12.19 23.54
CA ASP A 191 -2.11 13.04 23.67
C ASP A 191 -2.79 13.33 22.33
N ALA A 192 -2.03 13.68 21.30
CA ALA A 192 -2.52 14.12 19.99
C ALA A 192 -2.31 13.09 18.86
N LYS A 193 -1.54 12.04 19.09
CA LYS A 193 -1.16 11.06 18.05
C LYS A 193 -1.01 9.66 18.62
N VAL A 194 -1.11 8.67 17.75
CA VAL A 194 -0.70 7.29 18.01
C VAL A 194 0.40 6.91 17.04
N GLU A 195 1.41 6.22 17.54
CA GLU A 195 2.50 5.66 16.75
C GLU A 195 2.40 4.14 16.74
N ILE A 196 2.50 3.56 15.54
CA ILE A 196 2.54 2.12 15.31
C ILE A 196 3.81 1.85 14.53
N LYS A 197 4.72 1.08 15.12
CA LYS A 197 5.97 0.65 14.52
C LYS A 197 5.88 -0.82 14.17
N VAL A 198 6.00 -1.16 12.88
CA VAL A 198 6.10 -2.53 12.39
C VAL A 198 7.55 -2.82 12.07
N GLN A 199 8.16 -3.70 12.83
CA GLN A 199 9.58 -4.06 12.71
C GLN A 199 9.71 -5.52 12.29
N ASP A 200 10.52 -5.78 11.27
CA ASP A 200 10.94 -7.11 10.83
C ASP A 200 12.42 -7.35 11.12
N ASN A 201 12.84 -8.61 11.13
CA ASN A 201 14.23 -9.06 11.19
C ASN A 201 14.75 -9.52 9.82
N GLY A 202 14.22 -8.96 8.73
CA GLY A 202 14.53 -9.31 7.36
C GLY A 202 15.86 -8.77 6.85
N ILE A 203 16.04 -8.86 5.53
CA ILE A 203 17.29 -8.47 4.84
C ILE A 203 17.58 -6.96 4.87
N GLY A 204 16.63 -6.14 5.28
CA GLY A 204 16.76 -4.67 5.23
C GLY A 204 16.64 -4.09 3.82
N ILE A 205 16.84 -2.77 3.71
CA ILE A 205 16.69 -2.02 2.45
C ILE A 205 18.02 -1.38 2.07
N PRO A 206 18.59 -1.72 0.90
CA PRO A 206 19.82 -1.11 0.35
C PRO A 206 19.70 0.41 0.23
N GLU A 207 20.82 1.11 0.42
CA GLU A 207 20.86 2.57 0.49
C GLU A 207 20.38 3.26 -0.80
N ASP A 208 20.75 2.73 -1.94
CA ASP A 208 20.36 3.20 -3.28
C ASP A 208 18.85 3.11 -3.55
N LEU A 209 18.14 2.24 -2.81
CA LEU A 209 16.69 2.03 -2.95
C LEU A 209 15.86 2.87 -1.99
N ARG A 210 16.43 3.36 -0.88
CA ARG A 210 15.70 4.01 0.22
C ARG A 210 14.83 5.19 -0.23
N ASN A 211 15.32 6.00 -1.16
CA ASN A 211 14.59 7.17 -1.66
C ASN A 211 13.40 6.82 -2.57
N ARG A 212 13.31 5.56 -3.01
CA ARG A 212 12.35 5.12 -4.03
C ARG A 212 11.27 4.18 -3.50
N ILE A 213 11.38 3.64 -2.29
CA ILE A 213 10.47 2.59 -1.79
C ILE A 213 9.01 3.04 -1.69
N PHE A 214 8.74 4.33 -1.56
CA PHE A 214 7.39 4.90 -1.58
C PHE A 214 6.95 5.42 -2.96
N THR A 215 7.82 5.31 -3.97
CA THR A 215 7.47 5.71 -5.34
C THR A 215 6.55 4.63 -5.94
N PRO A 216 5.42 5.01 -6.54
CA PRO A 216 4.57 4.04 -7.24
C PRO A 216 5.36 3.23 -8.27
N ASN A 217 5.02 1.97 -8.43
CA ASN A 217 5.64 1.02 -9.35
C ASN A 217 7.12 0.70 -9.06
N PHE A 218 7.61 1.04 -7.88
CA PHE A 218 8.95 0.64 -7.49
C PHE A 218 8.91 -0.69 -6.73
N THR A 219 9.56 -1.70 -7.28
CA THR A 219 9.71 -3.04 -6.68
C THR A 219 11.07 -3.64 -7.04
N THR A 220 11.61 -4.41 -6.11
CA THR A 220 12.78 -5.29 -6.33
C THR A 220 12.37 -6.75 -6.49
N LYS A 221 11.06 -7.03 -6.34
CA LYS A 221 10.49 -8.38 -6.35
C LYS A 221 9.98 -8.72 -7.74
N SER A 222 10.23 -9.93 -8.20
CA SER A 222 9.82 -10.42 -9.53
C SER A 222 8.29 -10.48 -9.73
N SER A 223 7.54 -10.64 -8.63
CA SER A 223 6.06 -10.72 -8.63
C SER A 223 5.37 -9.53 -7.96
N GLY A 224 6.12 -8.49 -7.59
CA GLY A 224 5.58 -7.32 -6.89
C GLY A 224 5.20 -6.20 -7.84
N THR A 225 4.00 -5.63 -7.71
CA THR A 225 3.52 -4.48 -8.51
C THR A 225 4.13 -3.14 -8.09
N GLY A 226 4.85 -3.09 -6.96
CA GLY A 226 5.42 -1.86 -6.41
C GLY A 226 4.40 -0.81 -5.96
N LEU A 227 3.13 -1.20 -5.77
CA LEU A 227 2.05 -0.29 -5.40
C LEU A 227 1.76 -0.27 -3.89
N GLY A 228 2.16 -1.32 -3.17
CA GLY A 228 1.81 -1.50 -1.77
C GLY A 228 2.26 -0.35 -0.87
N LEU A 229 3.56 -0.01 -0.87
CA LEU A 229 4.10 1.07 -0.01
C LEU A 229 3.66 2.46 -0.45
N ALA A 230 3.53 2.70 -1.75
CA ALA A 230 2.98 3.95 -2.28
C ALA A 230 1.53 4.16 -1.83
N PHE A 231 0.71 3.10 -1.85
CA PHE A 231 -0.65 3.12 -1.30
C PHE A 231 -0.65 3.44 0.19
N VAL A 232 0.20 2.76 0.98
CA VAL A 232 0.29 3.01 2.44
C VAL A 232 0.61 4.47 2.71
N LYS A 233 1.61 5.02 2.04
CA LYS A 233 1.98 6.43 2.21
C LYS A 233 0.80 7.34 1.92
N GLN A 234 0.14 7.18 0.78
CA GLN A 234 -0.98 8.01 0.40
C GLN A 234 -2.18 7.86 1.35
N ALA A 235 -2.52 6.64 1.78
CA ALA A 235 -3.63 6.38 2.71
C ALA A 235 -3.38 7.05 4.07
N ILE A 236 -2.17 6.97 4.59
CA ILE A 236 -1.78 7.57 5.86
C ILE A 236 -1.74 9.12 5.76
N GLU A 237 -1.18 9.67 4.69
CA GLU A 237 -1.12 11.13 4.46
C GLU A 237 -2.52 11.73 4.26
N ASN A 238 -3.44 11.03 3.58
CA ASN A 238 -4.82 11.47 3.36
C ASN A 238 -5.62 11.69 4.66
N ILE A 239 -5.28 10.98 5.73
CA ILE A 239 -5.91 11.15 7.06
C ILE A 239 -5.10 12.05 7.98
N GLY A 240 -4.12 12.78 7.45
CA GLY A 240 -3.26 13.69 8.19
C GLY A 240 -2.18 13.00 9.03
N GLY A 241 -1.91 11.74 8.77
CA GLY A 241 -0.82 10.98 9.36
C GLY A 241 0.50 11.15 8.64
N ASN A 242 1.50 10.43 9.09
CA ASN A 242 2.83 10.36 8.47
C ASN A 242 3.36 8.93 8.53
N ILE A 243 4.16 8.54 7.53
CA ILE A 243 4.90 7.28 7.51
C ILE A 243 6.36 7.52 7.15
N TYR A 244 7.26 6.87 7.86
CA TYR A 244 8.70 6.81 7.57
C TYR A 244 9.24 5.44 7.96
N PHE A 245 10.50 5.19 7.67
CA PHE A 245 11.15 3.93 8.01
C PHE A 245 12.59 4.13 8.47
N THR A 246 13.08 3.15 9.21
CA THR A 246 14.49 2.96 9.54
C THR A 246 14.87 1.54 9.13
N THR A 247 16.09 1.35 8.62
CA THR A 247 16.52 0.04 8.11
C THR A 247 18.02 -0.13 8.22
N GLU A 248 18.42 -1.37 8.47
CA GLU A 248 19.81 -1.78 8.47
C GLU A 248 19.94 -3.13 7.75
N ILE A 249 20.93 -3.24 6.87
CA ILE A 249 21.13 -4.43 6.04
C ILE A 249 21.40 -5.65 6.93
N ASN A 250 20.72 -6.77 6.65
CA ASN A 250 20.77 -8.03 7.38
C ASN A 250 20.35 -7.95 8.87
N ILE A 251 19.74 -6.84 9.29
CA ILE A 251 19.16 -6.68 10.63
C ILE A 251 17.65 -6.55 10.54
N GLY A 252 17.15 -5.81 9.51
CA GLY A 252 15.74 -5.66 9.24
C GLY A 252 15.30 -4.24 8.94
N THR A 253 13.98 -4.06 8.88
CA THR A 253 13.34 -2.76 8.62
C THR A 253 12.28 -2.47 9.67
N SER A 254 12.14 -1.21 10.03
CA SER A 254 11.07 -0.70 10.89
C SER A 254 10.29 0.37 10.14
N PHE A 255 9.02 0.12 9.88
CA PHE A 255 8.10 1.14 9.38
C PHE A 255 7.36 1.80 10.55
N HIS A 256 7.35 3.11 10.57
CA HIS A 256 6.71 3.94 11.60
C HIS A 256 5.51 4.66 10.99
N ILE A 257 4.32 4.38 11.51
CA ILE A 257 3.07 5.06 11.16
C ILE A 257 2.68 5.98 12.32
N ILE A 258 2.43 7.25 12.01
CA ILE A 258 1.93 8.24 12.96
C ILE A 258 0.54 8.67 12.51
N LEU A 259 -0.48 8.46 13.35
CA LEU A 259 -1.85 8.84 13.06
C LEU A 259 -2.35 9.90 14.05
N PRO A 260 -3.12 10.92 13.60
CA PRO A 260 -3.75 11.87 14.50
C PRO A 260 -4.85 11.19 15.31
N ARG A 261 -4.78 11.34 16.64
CA ARG A 261 -5.76 10.80 17.56
C ARG A 261 -7.01 11.68 17.60
N VAL A 262 -8.18 11.06 17.66
CA VAL A 262 -9.45 11.74 17.92
C VAL A 262 -9.99 11.33 19.31
N LYS A 263 -10.56 12.30 20.00
CA LYS A 263 -11.18 12.09 21.33
C LYS A 263 -12.55 11.42 21.21
#